data_1d4b86463420bee30f2a54488f4c21fe
#
_entry.id   1d4b86463420bee30f2a54488f4c21fe
#
_cell.length_a   1.000
_cell.length_b   1.000
_cell.length_c   1.000
_cell.angle_alpha   90.00
_cell.angle_beta   90.00
_cell.angle_gamma   90.00
#
_symmetry.space_group_name_H-M   'P 1'
#
loop_
_entity.id
_entity.type
_entity.pdbx_description
1 polymer ?
#
loop_
_entity_poly.entity_id
_entity_poly.type
_entity_poly.pdbx_seq_one_letter_code
_entity_poly.pdbx_strand_id
1 'polypeptide(L)'
;MCKPIGLAVGFVAITWLTQLLFALEVRAEAETDVDVAIQRSVPFLEREGLAWIGKRQCVSCHQVPFMLWGLNAAKNAGFGVDEASLAKHADWSLTWQSWQNPKNASESDEASTAKGNVDTMYFLLLGRSDYESNETKADQKANLRRLIVANQQADGSFKPGGQLPKQRRPLEATTQVATMWALLALPPREDDADRSEARRKALEFLEKELTPASAEWVAARLLLDLQLGDAKAAERTRTLLAAQNEDGGWGWLLNEQSDAFGTGLALYALSQVDKQEHPDAIGRAQRFLTSSQAEDGSWPVPGTKQTAQGKPRETSTYWGTAWAVIGLCETR
;
A
#
# COMPACT_ATOMS: atom_id res chain seq x y z
N MET A 1 34.31 -73.06 17.90
CA MET A 1 32.94 -72.50 17.94
C MET A 1 32.99 -71.05 17.53
N CYS A 2 32.80 -70.79 16.23
CA CYS A 2 32.70 -69.43 15.70
C CYS A 2 31.25 -69.02 15.69
N LYS A 3 30.96 -67.86 16.30
CA LYS A 3 29.66 -67.17 16.14
C LYS A 3 29.77 -66.15 15.03
N PRO A 4 28.77 -66.01 14.15
CA PRO A 4 28.82 -65.01 13.11
C PRO A 4 28.34 -63.64 13.66
N ILE A 5 29.14 -62.61 13.44
CA ILE A 5 28.71 -61.20 13.55
C ILE A 5 28.36 -60.82 12.11
N GLY A 6 27.08 -60.68 11.88
CA GLY A 6 26.63 -60.29 10.54
C GLY A 6 25.34 -59.46 10.61
N LEU A 7 25.32 -58.37 9.87
CA LEU A 7 24.20 -57.57 9.35
C LEU A 7 23.31 -56.83 10.37
N ALA A 8 23.77 -55.67 10.78
CA ALA A 8 22.86 -54.64 11.36
C ALA A 8 23.15 -53.19 10.84
N VAL A 9 24.05 -53.00 9.91
CA VAL A 9 24.47 -51.63 9.45
C VAL A 9 23.69 -51.14 8.21
N GLY A 10 23.03 -52.06 7.46
CA GLY A 10 22.38 -51.69 6.19
C GLY A 10 20.99 -51.06 6.30
N PHE A 11 20.26 -51.27 7.39
CA PHE A 11 18.85 -50.79 7.51
C PHE A 11 18.70 -49.36 8.02
N VAL A 12 19.66 -48.83 8.77
CA VAL A 12 19.61 -47.48 9.35
C VAL A 12 19.91 -46.38 8.30
N ALA A 13 20.81 -46.69 7.34
CA ALA A 13 21.18 -45.69 6.31
C ALA A 13 20.07 -45.44 5.29
N ILE A 14 19.26 -46.45 4.96
CA ILE A 14 18.18 -46.33 3.97
C ILE A 14 17.01 -45.51 4.54
N THR A 15 16.72 -45.64 5.84
CA THR A 15 15.66 -44.88 6.52
C THR A 15 16.00 -43.39 6.66
N TRP A 16 17.27 -43.03 6.83
CA TRP A 16 17.71 -41.63 6.88
C TRP A 16 17.65 -40.95 5.51
N LEU A 17 17.99 -41.66 4.42
CA LEU A 17 17.92 -41.13 3.07
C LEU A 17 16.48 -40.87 2.60
N THR A 18 15.54 -41.77 2.95
CA THR A 18 14.13 -41.57 2.62
C THR A 18 13.49 -40.48 3.45
N GLN A 19 13.87 -40.28 4.70
CA GLN A 19 13.40 -39.14 5.52
C GLN A 19 14.01 -37.82 5.07
N LEU A 20 15.26 -37.80 4.58
CA LEU A 20 15.86 -36.59 4.00
C LEU A 20 15.22 -36.22 2.67
N LEU A 21 14.88 -37.19 1.82
CA LEU A 21 14.18 -36.95 0.55
C LEU A 21 12.74 -36.49 0.79
N PHE A 22 12.04 -37.07 1.77
CA PHE A 22 10.71 -36.61 2.17
C PHE A 22 10.74 -35.22 2.80
N ALA A 23 11.78 -34.86 3.56
CA ALA A 23 11.97 -33.52 4.13
C ALA A 23 12.40 -32.48 3.07
N LEU A 24 12.98 -32.92 1.96
CA LEU A 24 13.28 -32.06 0.81
C LEU A 24 12.07 -31.88 -0.12
N GLU A 25 11.20 -32.87 -0.27
CA GLU A 25 9.95 -32.74 -1.01
C GLU A 25 8.89 -31.91 -0.28
N VAL A 26 8.87 -31.89 1.06
CA VAL A 26 7.96 -31.03 1.85
C VAL A 26 8.40 -29.55 1.83
N ARG A 27 9.53 -29.20 1.25
CA ARG A 27 10.06 -27.83 1.17
C ARG A 27 9.88 -27.12 -0.19
N ALA A 28 9.25 -27.75 -1.15
CA ALA A 28 8.58 -27.05 -2.21
C ALA A 28 7.16 -26.76 -1.69
N GLU A 29 6.98 -25.69 -0.92
CA GLU A 29 5.63 -25.15 -0.65
C GLU A 29 4.97 -25.00 -2.01
N ALA A 30 3.86 -25.68 -2.22
CA ALA A 30 3.10 -25.55 -3.46
C ALA A 30 2.77 -24.06 -3.60
N GLU A 31 3.15 -23.47 -4.75
CA GLU A 31 2.84 -22.08 -5.06
C GLU A 31 1.34 -21.83 -4.84
N THR A 32 1.01 -20.90 -3.98
CA THR A 32 -0.38 -20.61 -3.63
C THR A 32 -1.04 -19.78 -4.72
N ASP A 33 -2.38 -19.78 -4.79
CA ASP A 33 -3.13 -18.89 -5.69
C ASP A 33 -2.76 -17.41 -5.43
N VAL A 34 -2.43 -17.07 -4.19
CA VAL A 34 -1.95 -15.73 -3.80
C VAL A 34 -0.60 -15.42 -4.45
N ASP A 35 0.34 -16.36 -4.41
CA ASP A 35 1.66 -16.20 -5.02
C ASP A 35 1.56 -16.00 -6.53
N VAL A 36 0.74 -16.82 -7.19
CA VAL A 36 0.47 -16.70 -8.63
C VAL A 36 -0.13 -15.32 -8.97
N ALA A 37 -1.08 -14.84 -8.16
CA ALA A 37 -1.70 -13.54 -8.38
C ALA A 37 -0.69 -12.38 -8.23
N ILE A 38 0.17 -12.41 -7.22
CA ILE A 38 1.23 -11.42 -7.03
C ILE A 38 2.20 -11.46 -8.20
N GLN A 39 2.69 -12.65 -8.58
CA GLN A 39 3.62 -12.84 -9.69
C GLN A 39 3.11 -12.26 -11.01
N ARG A 40 1.81 -12.46 -11.31
CA ARG A 40 1.18 -11.92 -12.53
C ARG A 40 1.04 -10.40 -12.50
N SER A 41 0.91 -9.81 -11.31
CA SER A 41 0.71 -8.36 -11.15
C SER A 41 2.00 -7.54 -11.24
N VAL A 42 3.15 -8.10 -10.83
CA VAL A 42 4.44 -7.38 -10.86
C VAL A 42 4.75 -6.81 -12.25
N PRO A 43 4.72 -7.60 -13.35
CA PRO A 43 4.95 -7.06 -14.69
C PRO A 43 3.93 -6.00 -15.12
N PHE A 44 2.67 -6.09 -14.66
CA PHE A 44 1.67 -5.07 -14.93
C PHE A 44 2.04 -3.75 -14.27
N LEU A 45 2.37 -3.77 -12.97
CA LEU A 45 2.73 -2.56 -12.22
C LEU A 45 3.99 -1.89 -12.81
N GLU A 46 5.01 -2.66 -13.15
CA GLU A 46 6.23 -2.16 -13.80
C GLU A 46 5.92 -1.52 -15.15
N ARG A 47 5.28 -2.25 -16.04
CA ARG A 47 4.97 -1.79 -17.40
C ARG A 47 4.16 -0.50 -17.40
N GLU A 48 3.04 -0.48 -16.68
CA GLU A 48 2.14 0.69 -16.69
C GLU A 48 2.74 1.89 -15.92
N GLY A 49 3.49 1.64 -14.85
CA GLY A 49 4.21 2.68 -14.13
C GLY A 49 5.30 3.33 -14.98
N LEU A 50 6.12 2.53 -15.67
CA LEU A 50 7.16 3.01 -16.59
C LEU A 50 6.56 3.70 -17.81
N ALA A 51 5.48 3.18 -18.38
CA ALA A 51 4.75 3.82 -19.48
C ALA A 51 4.21 5.20 -19.07
N TRP A 52 3.70 5.34 -17.83
CA TRP A 52 3.30 6.64 -17.29
C TRP A 52 4.48 7.60 -17.22
N ILE A 53 5.62 7.19 -16.67
CA ILE A 53 6.83 8.01 -16.58
C ILE A 53 7.25 8.46 -17.98
N GLY A 54 7.34 7.54 -18.94
CA GLY A 54 7.71 7.85 -20.31
C GLY A 54 6.77 8.85 -20.99
N LYS A 55 5.45 8.71 -20.75
CA LYS A 55 4.42 9.56 -21.39
C LYS A 55 4.24 10.92 -20.72
N ARG A 56 4.34 10.98 -19.39
CA ARG A 56 3.99 12.15 -18.58
C ARG A 56 5.20 12.89 -18.03
N GLN A 57 6.31 12.18 -17.85
CA GLN A 57 7.55 12.70 -17.27
C GLN A 57 7.34 13.36 -15.89
N CYS A 58 6.32 12.90 -15.16
CA CYS A 58 6.04 13.39 -13.82
C CYS A 58 5.57 12.25 -12.90
N VAL A 59 5.82 12.43 -11.62
CA VAL A 59 5.24 11.60 -10.57
C VAL A 59 3.79 12.02 -10.38
N SER A 60 2.87 11.07 -10.44
CA SER A 60 1.45 11.30 -10.14
C SER A 60 1.10 10.65 -8.81
N CYS A 61 0.22 11.26 -8.04
CA CYS A 61 -0.21 10.80 -6.72
C CYS A 61 -0.69 9.34 -6.67
N HIS A 62 -1.11 8.78 -7.79
CA HIS A 62 -1.67 7.42 -7.86
C HIS A 62 -0.94 6.50 -8.86
N GLN A 63 0.15 6.93 -9.43
CA GLN A 63 0.90 6.11 -10.39
C GLN A 63 2.25 5.70 -9.82
N VAL A 64 3.23 6.59 -9.81
CA VAL A 64 4.60 6.25 -9.42
C VAL A 64 4.74 5.90 -7.94
N PRO A 65 4.12 6.62 -6.98
CA PRO A 65 4.18 6.22 -5.57
C PRO A 65 3.66 4.80 -5.34
N PHE A 66 2.57 4.42 -6.02
CA PHE A 66 1.99 3.09 -5.89
C PHE A 66 2.74 2.02 -6.68
N MET A 67 3.40 2.36 -7.81
CA MET A 67 4.38 1.47 -8.42
C MET A 67 5.48 1.11 -7.42
N LEU A 68 6.07 2.12 -6.79
CA LEU A 68 7.15 1.91 -5.83
C LEU A 68 6.68 1.11 -4.61
N TRP A 69 5.52 1.42 -4.06
CA TRP A 69 4.99 0.71 -2.89
C TRP A 69 4.64 -0.74 -3.21
N GLY A 70 3.91 -1.00 -4.29
CA GLY A 70 3.52 -2.35 -4.70
C GLY A 70 4.73 -3.23 -5.04
N LEU A 71 5.72 -2.67 -5.77
CA LEU A 71 6.93 -3.42 -6.11
C LEU A 71 7.85 -3.64 -4.89
N ASN A 72 7.94 -2.69 -3.95
CA ASN A 72 8.65 -2.90 -2.70
C ASN A 72 7.98 -3.99 -1.85
N ALA A 73 6.65 -3.99 -1.75
CA ALA A 73 5.91 -5.04 -1.05
C ALA A 73 6.16 -6.42 -1.69
N ALA A 74 6.11 -6.52 -3.01
CA ALA A 74 6.39 -7.75 -3.74
C ALA A 74 7.84 -8.22 -3.53
N LYS A 75 8.81 -7.31 -3.62
CA LYS A 75 10.22 -7.61 -3.34
C LYS A 75 10.42 -8.15 -1.93
N ASN A 76 9.84 -7.49 -0.92
CA ASN A 76 9.95 -7.88 0.49
C ASN A 76 9.29 -9.24 0.77
N ALA A 77 8.25 -9.58 0.01
CA ALA A 77 7.60 -10.89 0.02
C ALA A 77 8.37 -11.96 -0.79
N GLY A 78 9.51 -11.62 -1.39
CA GLY A 78 10.39 -12.55 -2.11
C GLY A 78 10.08 -12.73 -3.60
N PHE A 79 9.25 -11.90 -4.19
CA PHE A 79 8.96 -11.94 -5.63
C PHE A 79 10.04 -11.20 -6.44
N GLY A 80 10.31 -11.69 -7.65
CA GLY A 80 11.26 -11.08 -8.56
C GLY A 80 10.75 -9.73 -9.09
N VAL A 81 11.53 -8.66 -8.84
CA VAL A 81 11.31 -7.31 -9.37
C VAL A 81 12.61 -6.80 -10.00
N ASP A 82 12.52 -5.88 -10.97
CA ASP A 82 13.72 -5.16 -11.45
C ASP A 82 14.19 -4.15 -10.40
N GLU A 83 15.04 -4.59 -9.48
CA GLU A 83 15.55 -3.77 -8.37
C GLU A 83 16.33 -2.55 -8.84
N ALA A 84 17.06 -2.65 -9.97
CA ALA A 84 17.82 -1.52 -10.50
C ALA A 84 16.87 -0.44 -11.04
N SER A 85 15.83 -0.84 -11.76
CA SER A 85 14.76 0.05 -12.22
C SER A 85 13.99 0.66 -11.04
N LEU A 86 13.62 -0.15 -10.05
CA LEU A 86 12.93 0.29 -8.85
C LEU A 86 13.74 1.35 -8.10
N ALA A 87 15.03 1.11 -7.83
CA ALA A 87 15.93 2.06 -7.17
C ALA A 87 16.06 3.37 -7.96
N LYS A 88 16.29 3.29 -9.27
CA LYS A 88 16.39 4.45 -10.16
C LYS A 88 15.16 5.35 -10.09
N HIS A 89 13.97 4.76 -10.18
CA HIS A 89 12.72 5.54 -10.20
C HIS A 89 12.33 6.02 -8.79
N ALA A 90 12.73 5.27 -7.76
CA ALA A 90 12.62 5.71 -6.40
C ALA A 90 13.46 6.98 -6.16
N ASP A 91 14.72 7.02 -6.58
CA ASP A 91 15.58 8.19 -6.42
C ASP A 91 15.08 9.39 -7.24
N TRP A 92 14.73 9.16 -8.51
CA TRP A 92 14.13 10.19 -9.36
C TRP A 92 12.87 10.81 -8.74
N SER A 93 12.00 10.01 -8.11
CA SER A 93 10.74 10.49 -7.53
C SER A 93 10.90 11.38 -6.30
N LEU A 94 12.08 11.43 -5.67
CA LEU A 94 12.37 12.30 -4.55
C LEU A 94 12.75 13.73 -4.96
N THR A 95 13.01 13.96 -6.23
CA THR A 95 13.35 15.31 -6.73
C THR A 95 12.06 16.06 -7.05
N TRP A 96 11.90 17.29 -6.54
CA TRP A 96 10.69 18.09 -6.76
C TRP A 96 10.41 18.38 -8.24
N GLN A 97 11.44 18.39 -9.10
CA GLN A 97 11.29 18.56 -10.54
C GLN A 97 10.46 17.41 -11.15
N SER A 98 10.55 16.20 -10.60
CA SER A 98 9.77 15.05 -11.07
C SER A 98 8.27 15.17 -10.76
N TRP A 99 7.86 16.06 -9.85
CA TRP A 99 6.45 16.28 -9.50
C TRP A 99 5.75 17.27 -10.45
N GLN A 100 6.51 17.95 -11.27
CA GLN A 100 5.98 18.90 -12.23
C GLN A 100 5.50 18.24 -13.51
N ASN A 101 4.40 18.74 -14.07
CA ASN A 101 4.13 18.48 -15.47
C ASN A 101 5.13 19.30 -16.32
N PRO A 102 5.92 18.67 -17.22
CA PRO A 102 6.91 19.37 -18.04
C PRO A 102 6.36 20.55 -18.84
N LYS A 103 5.06 20.53 -19.15
CA LYS A 103 4.39 21.63 -19.86
C LYS A 103 4.29 22.92 -19.03
N ASN A 104 4.41 22.82 -17.71
CA ASN A 104 4.27 23.92 -16.75
C ASN A 104 5.58 24.19 -15.99
N ALA A 105 6.67 23.52 -16.36
CA ALA A 105 7.92 23.51 -15.58
C ALA A 105 8.68 24.84 -15.56
N SER A 106 8.39 25.77 -16.45
CA SER A 106 9.17 27.01 -16.61
C SER A 106 8.86 28.09 -15.57
N GLU A 107 7.81 27.95 -14.75
CA GLU A 107 7.30 29.03 -13.88
C GLU A 107 7.15 28.63 -12.40
N SER A 108 7.49 27.40 -12.02
CA SER A 108 7.25 26.88 -10.66
C SER A 108 8.55 26.57 -9.92
N ASP A 109 8.62 26.98 -8.67
CA ASP A 109 9.64 26.59 -7.70
C ASP A 109 9.20 25.35 -6.89
N GLU A 110 10.07 24.90 -6.00
CA GLU A 110 9.80 23.74 -5.13
C GLU A 110 8.55 23.94 -4.27
N ALA A 111 8.38 25.11 -3.65
CA ALA A 111 7.28 25.38 -2.73
C ALA A 111 5.91 25.38 -3.44
N SER A 112 5.83 26.02 -4.61
CA SER A 112 4.61 26.05 -5.41
C SER A 112 4.27 24.67 -5.98
N THR A 113 5.29 23.90 -6.37
CA THR A 113 5.12 22.51 -6.83
C THR A 113 4.64 21.61 -5.70
N ALA A 114 5.22 21.74 -4.51
CA ALA A 114 4.83 20.95 -3.32
C ALA A 114 3.36 21.17 -2.94
N LYS A 115 2.87 22.41 -3.04
CA LYS A 115 1.48 22.77 -2.71
C LYS A 115 0.44 21.94 -3.49
N GLY A 116 0.74 21.55 -4.71
CA GLY A 116 -0.13 20.73 -5.55
C GLY A 116 0.09 19.23 -5.43
N ASN A 117 1.10 18.78 -4.67
CA ASN A 117 1.59 17.40 -4.63
C ASN A 117 1.75 16.83 -3.22
N VAL A 118 1.00 17.33 -2.23
CA VAL A 118 1.08 16.84 -0.84
C VAL A 118 0.76 15.34 -0.76
N ASP A 119 -0.24 14.89 -1.51
CA ASP A 119 -0.62 13.49 -1.65
C ASP A 119 0.49 12.63 -2.29
N THR A 120 1.17 13.13 -3.28
CA THR A 120 2.36 12.47 -3.85
C THR A 120 3.44 12.29 -2.80
N MET A 121 3.74 13.32 -2.01
CA MET A 121 4.80 13.30 -1.00
C MET A 121 4.51 12.29 0.11
N TYR A 122 3.29 12.27 0.66
CA TYR A 122 3.01 11.30 1.74
C TYR A 122 2.99 9.86 1.24
N PHE A 123 2.49 9.57 0.04
CA PHE A 123 2.56 8.21 -0.51
C PHE A 123 3.98 7.79 -0.89
N LEU A 124 4.83 8.70 -1.35
CA LEU A 124 6.25 8.41 -1.55
C LEU A 124 6.96 8.06 -0.24
N LEU A 125 6.61 8.70 0.87
CA LEU A 125 7.18 8.40 2.18
C LEU A 125 6.71 7.05 2.72
N LEU A 126 5.42 6.72 2.55
CA LEU A 126 4.81 5.50 3.06
C LEU A 126 5.21 4.25 2.27
N GLY A 127 5.33 4.38 0.95
CA GLY A 127 5.68 3.25 0.06
C GLY A 127 7.15 2.85 0.05
N ARG A 128 7.99 3.45 0.92
CA ARG A 128 9.45 3.25 0.91
C ARG A 128 9.96 2.79 2.26
N SER A 129 9.93 1.50 2.51
CA SER A 129 10.45 0.96 3.76
C SER A 129 11.98 0.83 3.81
N ASP A 130 12.69 0.57 2.70
CA ASP A 130 14.03 -0.03 2.74
C ASP A 130 15.19 0.79 2.17
N TYR A 131 14.97 2.07 1.80
CA TYR A 131 16.05 2.89 1.22
C TYR A 131 16.73 3.82 2.24
N GLU A 132 16.79 3.44 3.50
CA GLU A 132 17.33 4.30 4.57
C GLU A 132 18.87 4.34 4.67
N SER A 133 19.60 3.61 3.83
CA SER A 133 21.04 3.41 3.98
C SER A 133 21.94 4.55 3.47
N ASN A 134 21.38 5.69 3.03
CA ASN A 134 22.17 6.80 2.47
C ASN A 134 21.73 8.14 3.07
N GLU A 135 22.67 8.94 3.61
CA GLU A 135 22.42 10.28 4.20
C GLU A 135 21.64 11.20 3.26
N THR A 136 22.00 11.22 1.96
CA THR A 136 21.31 12.04 0.96
C THR A 136 19.82 11.71 0.86
N LYS A 137 19.45 10.44 1.01
CA LYS A 137 18.05 10.00 0.98
C LYS A 137 17.32 10.35 2.27
N ALA A 138 18.01 10.32 3.40
CA ALA A 138 17.46 10.78 4.68
C ALA A 138 17.11 12.27 4.62
N ASP A 139 17.99 13.09 4.06
CA ASP A 139 17.77 14.53 3.87
C ASP A 139 16.60 14.81 2.92
N GLN A 140 16.49 14.06 1.82
CA GLN A 140 15.36 14.18 0.89
C GLN A 140 14.04 13.82 1.54
N LYS A 141 13.98 12.73 2.33
CA LYS A 141 12.79 12.36 3.11
C LYS A 141 12.46 13.42 4.17
N ALA A 142 13.46 13.98 4.83
CA ALA A 142 13.28 15.08 5.78
C ALA A 142 12.70 16.31 5.08
N ASN A 143 13.20 16.66 3.90
CA ASN A 143 12.66 17.74 3.09
C ASN A 143 11.20 17.49 2.67
N LEU A 144 10.84 16.27 2.22
CA LEU A 144 9.44 15.92 1.93
C LEU A 144 8.53 16.16 3.14
N ARG A 145 8.95 15.71 4.34
CA ARG A 145 8.18 15.94 5.57
C ARG A 145 8.02 17.42 5.89
N ARG A 146 9.09 18.20 5.76
CA ARG A 146 9.05 19.67 5.93
C ARG A 146 8.07 20.32 4.95
N LEU A 147 8.08 19.90 3.69
CA LEU A 147 7.16 20.42 2.67
C LEU A 147 5.71 20.02 2.95
N ILE A 148 5.44 18.81 3.46
CA ILE A 148 4.10 18.42 3.90
C ILE A 148 3.65 19.36 5.02
N VAL A 149 4.45 19.54 6.09
CA VAL A 149 4.13 20.43 7.22
C VAL A 149 3.84 21.86 6.73
N ALA A 150 4.66 22.40 5.84
CA ALA A 150 4.50 23.76 5.29
C ALA A 150 3.20 23.95 4.49
N ASN A 151 2.53 22.86 4.06
CA ASN A 151 1.28 22.90 3.30
C ASN A 151 0.03 22.61 4.13
N GLN A 152 0.15 22.52 5.48
CA GLN A 152 -0.98 22.39 6.37
C GLN A 152 -1.91 23.62 6.29
N GLN A 153 -3.20 23.37 6.30
CA GLN A 153 -4.21 24.45 6.31
C GLN A 153 -4.35 25.05 7.72
N ALA A 154 -4.94 26.25 7.79
CA ALA A 154 -5.13 26.95 9.06
C ALA A 154 -5.98 26.17 10.07
N ASP A 155 -6.92 25.35 9.59
CA ASP A 155 -7.78 24.47 10.41
C ASP A 155 -7.09 23.14 10.81
N GLY A 156 -5.82 22.96 10.49
CA GLY A 156 -5.06 21.75 10.78
C GLY A 156 -5.17 20.65 9.74
N SER A 157 -6.05 20.76 8.75
CA SER A 157 -6.22 19.76 7.70
C SER A 157 -5.08 19.80 6.67
N PHE A 158 -4.97 18.72 5.89
CA PHE A 158 -4.20 18.68 4.65
C PHE A 158 -5.16 18.58 3.47
N LYS A 159 -5.05 19.55 2.56
CA LYS A 159 -5.94 19.64 1.41
C LYS A 159 -5.69 18.49 0.44
N PRO A 160 -6.74 17.73 0.04
CA PRO A 160 -6.59 16.71 -0.98
C PRO A 160 -6.19 17.34 -2.32
N GLY A 161 -5.16 16.77 -2.96
CA GLY A 161 -4.60 17.28 -4.20
C GLY A 161 -5.24 16.70 -5.47
N GLY A 162 -4.81 17.19 -6.62
CA GLY A 162 -5.06 16.61 -7.92
C GLY A 162 -6.54 16.32 -8.23
N GLN A 163 -6.86 15.05 -8.34
CA GLN A 163 -8.20 14.55 -8.69
C GLN A 163 -9.04 14.13 -7.47
N LEU A 164 -8.44 14.04 -6.28
CA LEU A 164 -9.10 13.58 -5.07
C LEU A 164 -10.36 14.39 -4.69
N PRO A 165 -10.39 15.74 -4.82
CA PRO A 165 -11.60 16.51 -4.53
C PRO A 165 -12.82 16.19 -5.41
N LYS A 166 -12.62 15.50 -6.53
CA LYS A 166 -13.68 15.13 -7.50
C LYS A 166 -14.17 13.69 -7.33
N GLN A 167 -13.80 13.02 -6.25
CA GLN A 167 -14.26 11.67 -5.94
C GLN A 167 -15.75 11.67 -5.53
N ARG A 168 -16.39 10.49 -5.62
CA ARG A 168 -17.80 10.30 -5.18
C ARG A 168 -17.98 10.41 -3.68
N ARG A 169 -16.94 10.18 -2.90
CA ARG A 169 -16.91 10.38 -1.45
C ARG A 169 -17.08 11.88 -1.13
N PRO A 170 -17.79 12.26 -0.06
CA PRO A 170 -17.89 13.66 0.36
C PRO A 170 -16.52 14.33 0.54
N LEU A 171 -16.41 15.61 0.16
CA LEU A 171 -15.14 16.34 0.21
C LEU A 171 -14.55 16.39 1.62
N GLU A 172 -15.40 16.52 2.65
CA GLU A 172 -14.96 16.51 4.03
C GLU A 172 -14.29 15.18 4.43
N ALA A 173 -14.92 14.05 4.08
CA ALA A 173 -14.33 12.72 4.28
C ALA A 173 -13.04 12.53 3.47
N THR A 174 -12.97 13.10 2.26
CA THR A 174 -11.75 13.09 1.45
C THR A 174 -10.63 13.91 2.10
N THR A 175 -10.95 15.05 2.70
CA THR A 175 -10.00 15.89 3.43
C THR A 175 -9.49 15.17 4.69
N GLN A 176 -10.37 14.49 5.43
CA GLN A 176 -9.94 13.67 6.57
C GLN A 176 -9.00 12.54 6.13
N VAL A 177 -9.30 11.83 5.04
CA VAL A 177 -8.41 10.78 4.50
C VAL A 177 -7.05 11.35 4.13
N ALA A 178 -7.00 12.47 3.41
CA ALA A 178 -5.74 13.14 3.07
C ALA A 178 -4.94 13.52 4.34
N THR A 179 -5.64 14.00 5.38
CA THR A 179 -5.04 14.37 6.66
C THR A 179 -4.50 13.15 7.41
N MET A 180 -5.23 12.03 7.40
CA MET A 180 -4.77 10.79 8.02
C MET A 180 -3.53 10.23 7.33
N TRP A 181 -3.49 10.18 6.00
CA TRP A 181 -2.32 9.74 5.25
C TRP A 181 -1.10 10.66 5.48
N ALA A 182 -1.32 11.98 5.55
CA ALA A 182 -0.25 12.93 5.89
C ALA A 182 0.31 12.67 7.31
N LEU A 183 -0.56 12.42 8.30
CA LEU A 183 -0.14 12.08 9.67
C LEU A 183 0.64 10.77 9.74
N LEU A 184 0.23 9.75 9.00
CA LEU A 184 0.95 8.47 8.91
C LEU A 184 2.36 8.66 8.34
N ALA A 185 2.54 9.55 7.36
CA ALA A 185 3.83 9.88 6.77
C ALA A 185 4.70 10.82 7.64
N LEU A 186 4.10 11.43 8.66
CA LEU A 186 4.72 12.31 9.63
C LEU A 186 4.77 11.65 11.03
N PRO A 187 5.54 10.56 11.26
CA PRO A 187 5.60 9.94 12.58
C PRO A 187 6.06 10.94 13.65
N PRO A 188 5.68 10.75 14.93
CA PRO A 188 6.11 11.61 16.02
C PRO A 188 7.63 11.73 16.07
N ARG A 189 8.12 12.94 16.40
CA ARG A 189 9.54 13.20 16.55
C ARG A 189 9.74 14.34 17.57
N GLU A 190 10.43 14.06 18.67
CA GLU A 190 10.57 14.98 19.79
C GLU A 190 11.44 16.22 19.46
N ASP A 191 12.42 16.06 18.57
CA ASP A 191 13.36 17.11 18.15
C ASP A 191 12.84 17.98 16.98
N ASP A 192 11.56 17.83 16.58
CA ASP A 192 10.94 18.57 15.47
C ASP A 192 9.63 19.25 15.96
N ALA A 193 9.78 20.47 16.48
CA ALA A 193 8.68 21.25 17.06
C ALA A 193 7.58 21.57 16.02
N ASP A 194 7.98 21.90 14.79
CA ASP A 194 7.03 22.25 13.72
C ASP A 194 6.18 21.05 13.34
N ARG A 195 6.80 19.87 13.26
CA ARG A 195 6.07 18.62 13.00
C ARG A 195 5.14 18.26 14.15
N SER A 196 5.59 18.42 15.38
CA SER A 196 4.80 18.14 16.58
C SER A 196 3.56 19.04 16.64
N GLU A 197 3.69 20.32 16.34
CA GLU A 197 2.58 21.27 16.27
C GLU A 197 1.63 20.97 15.09
N ALA A 198 2.18 20.64 13.92
CA ALA A 198 1.38 20.25 12.78
C ALA A 198 0.55 18.98 13.06
N ARG A 199 1.16 17.98 13.71
CA ARG A 199 0.45 16.77 14.14
C ARG A 199 -0.66 17.09 15.13
N ARG A 200 -0.41 17.93 16.12
CA ARG A 200 -1.43 18.33 17.12
C ARG A 200 -2.64 18.95 16.43
N LYS A 201 -2.44 19.94 15.56
CA LYS A 201 -3.53 20.59 14.80
C LYS A 201 -4.29 19.61 13.91
N ALA A 202 -3.58 18.69 13.24
CA ALA A 202 -4.21 17.71 12.39
C ALA A 202 -5.06 16.70 13.18
N LEU A 203 -4.61 16.30 14.37
CA LEU A 203 -5.38 15.44 15.26
C LEU A 203 -6.62 16.15 15.78
N GLU A 204 -6.53 17.43 16.16
CA GLU A 204 -7.70 18.26 16.53
C GLU A 204 -8.73 18.36 15.39
N PHE A 205 -8.26 18.56 14.14
CA PHE A 205 -9.14 18.54 12.97
C PHE A 205 -9.87 17.19 12.81
N LEU A 206 -9.21 16.08 13.14
CA LEU A 206 -9.78 14.74 13.05
C LEU A 206 -10.67 14.33 14.25
N GLU A 207 -10.80 15.17 15.29
CA GLU A 207 -11.75 14.95 16.39
C GLU A 207 -13.20 14.99 15.92
N LYS A 208 -13.47 15.70 14.82
CA LYS A 208 -14.79 15.69 14.19
C LYS A 208 -15.06 14.32 13.59
N GLU A 209 -15.88 13.54 14.28
CA GLU A 209 -16.30 12.23 13.79
C GLU A 209 -17.23 12.36 12.58
N LEU A 210 -16.92 11.58 11.54
CA LEU A 210 -17.77 11.41 10.37
C LEU A 210 -18.25 9.97 10.30
N THR A 211 -19.43 9.76 9.74
CA THR A 211 -19.87 8.42 9.37
C THR A 211 -18.95 7.89 8.27
N PRO A 212 -18.32 6.73 8.46
CA PRO A 212 -17.43 6.14 7.47
C PRO A 212 -18.15 5.91 6.14
N ALA A 213 -17.67 6.51 5.07
CA ALA A 213 -18.26 6.37 3.74
C ALA A 213 -17.47 5.43 2.82
N SER A 214 -16.20 5.14 3.15
CA SER A 214 -15.32 4.34 2.30
C SER A 214 -14.41 3.43 3.11
N ALA A 215 -14.01 2.30 2.52
CA ALA A 215 -13.01 1.41 3.08
C ALA A 215 -11.68 2.16 3.33
N GLU A 216 -11.31 3.09 2.43
CA GLU A 216 -10.12 3.92 2.60
C GLU A 216 -10.17 4.79 3.86
N TRP A 217 -11.33 5.37 4.20
CA TRP A 217 -11.46 6.17 5.41
C TRP A 217 -11.29 5.29 6.67
N VAL A 218 -11.92 4.10 6.69
CA VAL A 218 -11.81 3.18 7.84
C VAL A 218 -10.39 2.65 7.96
N ALA A 219 -9.76 2.23 6.87
CA ALA A 219 -8.40 1.73 6.85
C ALA A 219 -7.38 2.79 7.29
N ALA A 220 -7.43 4.00 6.73
CA ALA A 220 -6.52 5.08 7.11
C ALA A 220 -6.70 5.49 8.58
N ARG A 221 -7.94 5.50 9.08
CA ARG A 221 -8.21 5.78 10.49
C ARG A 221 -7.70 4.68 11.40
N LEU A 222 -7.92 3.41 11.06
CA LEU A 222 -7.38 2.26 11.79
C LEU A 222 -5.85 2.33 11.89
N LEU A 223 -5.18 2.55 10.77
CA LEU A 223 -3.71 2.66 10.72
C LEU A 223 -3.21 3.82 11.61
N LEU A 224 -3.91 4.97 11.60
CA LEU A 224 -3.56 6.10 12.45
C LEU A 224 -3.79 5.79 13.92
N ASP A 225 -4.92 5.19 14.28
CA ASP A 225 -5.24 4.82 15.66
C ASP A 225 -4.21 3.79 16.19
N LEU A 226 -3.76 2.84 15.36
CA LEU A 226 -2.65 1.91 15.69
C LEU A 226 -1.34 2.66 15.92
N GLN A 227 -0.97 3.60 15.04
CA GLN A 227 0.25 4.39 15.20
C GLN A 227 0.24 5.24 16.49
N LEU A 228 -0.94 5.67 16.92
CA LEU A 228 -1.13 6.47 18.14
C LEU A 228 -1.25 5.60 19.41
N GLY A 229 -1.41 4.29 19.29
CA GLY A 229 -1.75 3.41 20.39
C GLY A 229 -3.15 3.66 20.96
N ASP A 230 -4.07 4.18 20.14
CA ASP A 230 -5.44 4.50 20.55
C ASP A 230 -6.29 3.24 20.63
N ALA A 231 -6.99 3.06 21.75
CA ALA A 231 -7.91 1.94 21.98
C ALA A 231 -9.05 1.85 20.94
N LYS A 232 -9.36 2.96 20.24
CA LYS A 232 -10.33 3.01 19.13
C LYS A 232 -9.92 2.13 17.93
N ALA A 233 -8.65 1.73 17.81
CA ALA A 233 -8.21 0.79 16.77
C ALA A 233 -9.06 -0.48 16.74
N ALA A 234 -9.41 -1.06 17.90
CA ALA A 234 -10.27 -2.23 17.98
C ALA A 234 -11.69 -1.99 17.45
N GLU A 235 -12.24 -0.80 17.64
CA GLU A 235 -13.56 -0.41 17.08
C GLU A 235 -13.48 -0.26 15.55
N ARG A 236 -12.39 0.37 15.03
CA ARG A 236 -12.19 0.52 13.59
C ARG A 236 -11.98 -0.83 12.91
N THR A 237 -11.26 -1.76 13.55
CA THR A 237 -11.14 -3.14 13.07
C THR A 237 -12.51 -3.81 12.95
N ARG A 238 -13.35 -3.74 13.99
CA ARG A 238 -14.72 -4.28 13.91
C ARG A 238 -15.56 -3.64 12.82
N THR A 239 -15.44 -2.32 12.63
CA THR A 239 -16.14 -1.59 11.56
C THR A 239 -15.69 -2.09 10.17
N LEU A 240 -14.39 -2.29 9.98
CA LEU A 240 -13.84 -2.80 8.72
C LEU A 240 -14.34 -4.22 8.46
N LEU A 241 -14.26 -5.12 9.45
CA LEU A 241 -14.74 -6.50 9.34
C LEU A 241 -16.24 -6.58 9.06
N ALA A 242 -17.06 -5.76 9.72
CA ALA A 242 -18.51 -5.70 9.50
C ALA A 242 -18.89 -5.20 8.10
N ALA A 243 -18.00 -4.48 7.42
CA ALA A 243 -18.20 -3.97 6.07
C ALA A 243 -17.74 -4.95 4.97
N GLN A 244 -17.22 -6.13 5.34
CA GLN A 244 -16.83 -7.16 4.36
C GLN A 244 -18.08 -7.71 3.66
N ASN A 245 -18.10 -7.68 2.34
CA ASN A 245 -19.19 -8.21 1.53
C ASN A 245 -19.24 -9.75 1.56
N GLU A 246 -20.36 -10.33 1.13
CA GLU A 246 -20.57 -11.79 1.09
C GLU A 246 -19.55 -12.50 0.20
N ASP A 247 -19.08 -11.84 -0.87
CA ASP A 247 -18.04 -12.36 -1.77
C ASP A 247 -16.64 -12.37 -1.16
N GLY A 248 -16.48 -11.80 0.04
CA GLY A 248 -15.22 -11.74 0.79
C GLY A 248 -14.40 -10.49 0.54
N GLY A 249 -14.78 -9.62 -0.39
CA GLY A 249 -14.09 -8.37 -0.65
C GLY A 249 -14.70 -7.15 0.06
N TRP A 250 -14.16 -5.98 -0.24
CA TRP A 250 -14.70 -4.66 0.14
C TRP A 250 -14.79 -3.77 -1.08
N GLY A 251 -15.86 -3.01 -1.19
CA GLY A 251 -15.94 -1.91 -2.15
C GLY A 251 -15.13 -0.70 -1.65
N TRP A 252 -14.65 0.11 -2.58
CA TRP A 252 -14.04 1.40 -2.20
C TRP A 252 -15.01 2.26 -1.37
N LEU A 253 -16.29 2.34 -1.76
CA LEU A 253 -17.37 2.81 -0.88
C LEU A 253 -18.00 1.61 -0.17
N LEU A 254 -18.25 1.73 1.15
CA LEU A 254 -18.63 0.60 2.01
C LEU A 254 -19.93 -0.11 1.62
N ASN A 255 -20.80 0.52 0.84
CA ASN A 255 -22.09 -0.04 0.41
C ASN A 255 -22.11 -0.43 -1.08
N GLU A 256 -20.93 -0.54 -1.69
CA GLU A 256 -20.80 -0.91 -3.10
C GLU A 256 -20.24 -2.34 -3.26
N GLN A 257 -20.30 -2.84 -4.47
CA GLN A 257 -19.68 -4.10 -4.83
C GLN A 257 -18.19 -4.10 -4.52
N SER A 258 -17.66 -5.24 -4.17
CA SER A 258 -16.24 -5.42 -3.90
C SER A 258 -15.39 -5.05 -5.10
N ASP A 259 -14.28 -4.40 -4.83
CA ASP A 259 -13.24 -4.09 -5.80
C ASP A 259 -11.85 -4.28 -5.19
N ALA A 260 -10.84 -4.37 -6.05
CA ALA A 260 -9.48 -4.63 -5.60
C ALA A 260 -8.86 -3.45 -4.83
N PHE A 261 -9.36 -2.23 -5.01
CA PHE A 261 -8.90 -1.07 -4.26
C PHE A 261 -9.35 -1.15 -2.79
N GLY A 262 -10.66 -1.32 -2.57
CA GLY A 262 -11.20 -1.45 -1.21
C GLY A 262 -10.68 -2.70 -0.51
N THR A 263 -10.61 -3.83 -1.23
CA THR A 263 -10.14 -5.11 -0.67
C THR A 263 -8.66 -5.10 -0.33
N GLY A 264 -7.81 -4.57 -1.22
CA GLY A 264 -6.36 -4.48 -0.97
C GLY A 264 -6.03 -3.56 0.21
N LEU A 265 -6.72 -2.42 0.33
CA LEU A 265 -6.60 -1.52 1.47
C LEU A 265 -7.04 -2.17 2.79
N ALA A 266 -8.15 -2.90 2.76
CA ALA A 266 -8.65 -3.60 3.94
C ALA A 266 -7.66 -4.68 4.41
N LEU A 267 -7.12 -5.47 3.48
CA LEU A 267 -6.07 -6.46 3.78
C LEU A 267 -4.83 -5.80 4.38
N TYR A 268 -4.34 -4.71 3.78
CA TYR A 268 -3.20 -3.98 4.31
C TYR A 268 -3.47 -3.46 5.73
N ALA A 269 -4.64 -2.87 5.99
CA ALA A 269 -4.96 -2.38 7.33
C ALA A 269 -5.10 -3.51 8.35
N LEU A 270 -5.71 -4.64 8.00
CA LEU A 270 -5.85 -5.80 8.87
C LEU A 270 -4.49 -6.46 9.17
N SER A 271 -3.56 -6.48 8.22
CA SER A 271 -2.20 -7.01 8.44
C SER A 271 -1.41 -6.20 9.49
N GLN A 272 -1.74 -4.92 9.68
CA GLN A 272 -1.10 -4.05 10.67
C GLN A 272 -1.69 -4.19 12.09
N VAL A 273 -2.86 -4.83 12.22
CA VAL A 273 -3.41 -5.21 13.55
C VAL A 273 -2.68 -6.46 14.05
N ASP A 274 -3.10 -7.59 13.62
CA ASP A 274 -2.45 -8.90 13.68
C ASP A 274 -3.14 -9.78 12.63
N LYS A 275 -2.41 -10.21 11.62
CA LYS A 275 -2.97 -11.05 10.56
C LYS A 275 -3.50 -12.40 11.07
N GLN A 276 -3.09 -12.82 12.25
CA GLN A 276 -3.54 -14.07 12.87
C GLN A 276 -4.86 -13.93 13.65
N GLU A 277 -5.27 -12.71 13.99
CA GLU A 277 -6.55 -12.51 14.69
C GLU A 277 -7.78 -12.68 13.78
N HIS A 278 -7.63 -12.47 12.45
CA HIS A 278 -8.75 -12.47 11.52
C HIS A 278 -8.53 -13.36 10.27
N PRO A 279 -8.06 -14.62 10.43
CA PRO A 279 -7.66 -15.46 9.30
C PRO A 279 -8.80 -15.75 8.32
N ASP A 280 -10.05 -15.88 8.81
CA ASP A 280 -11.21 -16.14 7.97
C ASP A 280 -11.54 -14.95 7.05
N ALA A 281 -11.50 -13.72 7.58
CA ALA A 281 -11.76 -12.52 6.81
C ALA A 281 -10.66 -12.29 5.77
N ILE A 282 -9.40 -12.44 6.17
CA ILE A 282 -8.24 -12.36 5.28
C ILE A 282 -8.32 -13.42 4.18
N GLY A 283 -8.58 -14.68 4.54
CA GLY A 283 -8.69 -15.77 3.57
C GLY A 283 -9.83 -15.59 2.57
N ARG A 284 -10.98 -15.02 2.98
CA ARG A 284 -12.06 -14.69 2.03
C ARG A 284 -11.62 -13.59 1.07
N ALA A 285 -10.94 -12.54 1.55
CA ALA A 285 -10.45 -11.45 0.73
C ALA A 285 -9.37 -11.89 -0.27
N GLN A 286 -8.47 -12.75 0.14
CA GLN A 286 -7.47 -13.36 -0.75
C GLN A 286 -8.15 -14.16 -1.87
N ARG A 287 -9.18 -14.98 -1.55
CA ARG A 287 -9.95 -15.71 -2.55
C ARG A 287 -10.70 -14.77 -3.51
N PHE A 288 -11.30 -13.70 -3.00
CA PHE A 288 -11.92 -12.68 -3.86
C PHE A 288 -10.91 -12.11 -4.86
N LEU A 289 -9.73 -11.70 -4.41
CA LEU A 289 -8.70 -11.13 -5.27
C LEU A 289 -8.19 -12.18 -6.27
N THR A 290 -7.84 -13.38 -5.83
CA THR A 290 -7.27 -14.41 -6.72
C THR A 290 -8.27 -14.86 -7.79
N SER A 291 -9.56 -14.90 -7.48
CA SER A 291 -10.61 -15.30 -8.42
C SER A 291 -11.05 -14.20 -9.39
N SER A 292 -10.82 -12.92 -9.06
CA SER A 292 -11.26 -11.76 -9.85
C SER A 292 -10.15 -11.09 -10.67
N GLN A 293 -8.92 -11.62 -10.63
CA GLN A 293 -7.78 -11.08 -11.37
C GLN A 293 -7.94 -11.28 -12.88
N ALA A 294 -7.68 -10.24 -13.66
CA ALA A 294 -7.65 -10.30 -15.12
C ALA A 294 -6.41 -11.05 -15.64
N GLU A 295 -6.46 -11.49 -16.90
CA GLU A 295 -5.36 -12.25 -17.53
C GLU A 295 -4.04 -11.49 -17.59
N ASP A 296 -4.08 -10.16 -17.68
CA ASP A 296 -2.90 -9.28 -17.71
C ASP A 296 -2.29 -9.00 -16.33
N GLY A 297 -2.82 -9.61 -15.28
CA GLY A 297 -2.38 -9.45 -13.89
C GLY A 297 -2.98 -8.24 -13.17
N SER A 298 -3.86 -7.49 -13.82
CA SER A 298 -4.57 -6.36 -13.19
C SER A 298 -5.89 -6.76 -12.56
N TRP A 299 -6.50 -5.82 -11.82
CA TRP A 299 -7.89 -5.86 -11.40
C TRP A 299 -8.62 -4.65 -11.96
N PRO A 300 -9.57 -4.82 -12.91
CA PRO A 300 -10.41 -3.73 -13.38
C PRO A 300 -11.22 -3.11 -12.24
N VAL A 301 -10.93 -1.87 -11.87
CA VAL A 301 -11.56 -1.17 -10.75
C VAL A 301 -12.40 0.00 -11.26
N PRO A 302 -13.65 0.16 -10.78
CA PRO A 302 -14.48 1.30 -11.09
C PRO A 302 -13.81 2.62 -10.73
N GLY A 303 -13.97 3.63 -11.58
CA GLY A 303 -13.40 4.95 -11.30
C GLY A 303 -14.04 5.60 -10.09
N THR A 304 -13.21 6.16 -9.20
CA THR A 304 -13.65 6.82 -7.96
C THR A 304 -14.29 8.19 -8.18
N LYS A 305 -14.18 8.77 -9.37
CA LYS A 305 -14.79 10.07 -9.70
C LYS A 305 -16.28 9.94 -9.98
N GLN A 306 -17.03 11.00 -9.69
CA GLN A 306 -18.46 11.10 -10.04
C GLN A 306 -18.73 10.87 -11.54
N THR A 307 -17.83 11.34 -12.40
CA THR A 307 -17.96 11.19 -13.86
C THR A 307 -17.63 9.80 -14.39
N ALA A 308 -17.10 8.89 -13.58
CA ALA A 308 -16.72 7.55 -14.02
C ALA A 308 -17.91 6.60 -14.19
N GLN A 309 -19.03 6.89 -13.54
CA GLN A 309 -20.29 6.12 -13.64
C GLN A 309 -20.12 4.60 -13.40
N GLY A 310 -19.29 4.25 -12.42
CA GLY A 310 -19.02 2.84 -12.09
C GLY A 310 -18.21 2.04 -13.11
N LYS A 311 -17.75 2.65 -14.20
CA LYS A 311 -16.93 1.97 -15.21
C LYS A 311 -15.46 1.92 -14.80
N PRO A 312 -14.76 0.81 -15.08
CA PRO A 312 -13.32 0.73 -14.88
C PRO A 312 -12.58 1.84 -15.65
N ARG A 313 -11.51 2.35 -15.04
CA ARG A 313 -10.61 3.36 -15.62
C ARG A 313 -9.16 2.96 -15.40
N GLU A 314 -8.29 3.31 -16.33
CA GLU A 314 -6.84 3.02 -16.23
C GLU A 314 -6.28 3.41 -14.86
N THR A 315 -6.56 4.64 -14.41
CA THR A 315 -6.07 5.17 -13.13
C THR A 315 -6.55 4.36 -11.92
N SER A 316 -7.84 4.03 -11.84
CA SER A 316 -8.39 3.26 -10.71
C SER A 316 -7.98 1.79 -10.77
N THR A 317 -7.88 1.21 -11.96
CA THR A 317 -7.35 -0.14 -12.18
C THR A 317 -5.90 -0.23 -11.71
N TYR A 318 -5.05 0.73 -12.10
CA TYR A 318 -3.67 0.76 -11.63
C TYR A 318 -3.57 0.87 -10.11
N TRP A 319 -4.29 1.82 -9.53
CA TRP A 319 -4.28 2.06 -8.09
C TRP A 319 -4.82 0.87 -7.31
N GLY A 320 -5.94 0.29 -7.76
CA GLY A 320 -6.51 -0.91 -7.15
C GLY A 320 -5.61 -2.14 -7.28
N THR A 321 -4.93 -2.30 -8.43
CA THR A 321 -3.94 -3.38 -8.62
C THR A 321 -2.78 -3.23 -7.64
N ALA A 322 -2.25 -2.03 -7.46
CA ALA A 322 -1.18 -1.78 -6.50
C ALA A 322 -1.61 -2.10 -5.06
N TRP A 323 -2.81 -1.67 -4.64
CA TRP A 323 -3.33 -2.00 -3.32
C TRP A 323 -3.60 -3.49 -3.13
N ALA A 324 -4.10 -4.18 -4.17
CA ALA A 324 -4.26 -5.64 -4.13
C ALA A 324 -2.92 -6.34 -3.90
N VAL A 325 -1.87 -5.95 -4.64
CA VAL A 325 -0.51 -6.50 -4.45
C VAL A 325 0.01 -6.22 -3.05
N ILE A 326 -0.10 -4.98 -2.57
CA ILE A 326 0.33 -4.61 -1.22
C ILE A 326 -0.41 -5.45 -0.17
N GLY A 327 -1.73 -5.51 -0.23
CA GLY A 327 -2.55 -6.27 0.73
C GLY A 327 -2.27 -7.78 0.69
N LEU A 328 -2.11 -8.37 -0.48
CA LEU A 328 -1.76 -9.78 -0.63
C LEU A 328 -0.36 -10.09 -0.07
N CYS A 329 0.64 -9.26 -0.37
CA CYS A 329 1.99 -9.43 0.15
C CYS A 329 2.06 -9.38 1.68
N GLU A 330 1.34 -8.45 2.30
CA GLU A 330 1.34 -8.25 3.75
C GLU A 330 0.55 -9.34 4.51
N THR A 331 -0.37 -10.02 3.84
CA THR A 331 -1.23 -11.06 4.47
C THR A 331 -0.87 -12.49 4.07
N ARG A 332 0.14 -12.67 3.28
CA ARG A 332 0.70 -13.97 2.86
C ARG A 332 1.29 -14.79 4.03
#